data_42fd70bb47f00ee9c5a7cfc00b40ef7b
#
_entry.id   42fd70bb47f00ee9c5a7cfc00b40ef7b
#
_cell.length_a   1.000
_cell.length_b   1.000
_cell.length_c   1.000
_cell.angle_alpha   90.00
_cell.angle_beta   90.00
_cell.angle_gamma   90.00
#
_symmetry.space_group_name_H-M   'P 1'
#
loop_
_entity.id
_entity.type
_entity.pdbx_description
1 polymer ?
#
loop_
_entity_poly.entity_id
_entity_poly.type
_entity_poly.pdbx_seq_one_letter_code
_entity_poly.pdbx_strand_id
1 'polypeptide(L)'
;MVVTKPFKPTKQQLVEAAGKKVQDVIAPDLKVLFCGINRGLYTAAVGHHFARPGNRFWPALFQSGFTDRLVSPFEERELLKLGIGITNVVPHATATAAELTKGDFIAGGRALAAK
;
A
#
# COMPACT_ATOMS: atom_id res chain seq x y z
N MET A 1 -10.06 -8.55 22.91
CA MET A 1 -9.43 -8.17 21.65
C MET A 1 -8.49 -9.28 21.19
N VAL A 2 -8.66 -9.70 19.98
CA VAL A 2 -7.78 -10.72 19.43
C VAL A 2 -6.54 -10.04 18.87
N VAL A 3 -5.38 -10.36 19.43
CA VAL A 3 -4.11 -9.95 18.86
C VAL A 3 -3.70 -11.02 17.87
N THR A 4 -3.88 -10.74 16.59
CA THR A 4 -3.39 -11.63 15.54
C THR A 4 -1.95 -11.31 15.25
N LYS A 5 -1.12 -12.32 15.16
CA LYS A 5 0.24 -12.15 14.66
C LYS A 5 0.16 -11.67 13.22
N PRO A 6 0.96 -10.66 12.83
CA PRO A 6 1.03 -10.25 11.43
C PRO A 6 1.41 -11.45 10.56
N PHE A 7 0.74 -11.56 9.41
CA PHE A 7 1.10 -12.56 8.42
C PHE A 7 2.53 -12.32 7.93
N LYS A 8 3.38 -13.33 8.04
CA LYS A 8 4.76 -13.25 7.59
C LYS A 8 4.93 -14.18 6.37
N PRO A 9 5.06 -13.61 5.17
CA PRO A 9 5.17 -14.43 3.96
C PRO A 9 6.47 -15.22 3.92
N THR A 10 6.39 -16.42 3.35
CA THR A 10 7.56 -17.24 3.06
C THR A 10 8.30 -16.68 1.84
N LYS A 11 9.55 -17.15 1.66
CA LYS A 11 10.35 -16.75 0.50
C LYS A 11 9.65 -17.07 -0.83
N GLN A 12 8.99 -18.23 -0.92
CA GLN A 12 8.23 -18.62 -2.10
C GLN A 12 7.02 -17.72 -2.33
N GLN A 13 6.30 -17.37 -1.27
CA GLN A 13 5.17 -16.45 -1.36
C GLN A 13 5.59 -15.07 -1.85
N LEU A 14 6.78 -14.61 -1.46
CA LEU A 14 7.32 -13.35 -1.97
C LEU A 14 7.60 -13.42 -3.48
N VAL A 15 8.18 -14.51 -3.96
CA VAL A 15 8.44 -14.71 -5.38
C VAL A 15 7.13 -14.77 -6.18
N GLU A 16 6.14 -15.48 -5.66
CA GLU A 16 4.84 -15.62 -6.30
C GLU A 16 4.01 -14.34 -6.28
N ALA A 17 4.38 -13.38 -5.44
CA ALA A 17 3.67 -12.11 -5.33
C ALA A 17 3.99 -11.13 -6.47
N ALA A 18 5.01 -11.40 -7.29
CA ALA A 18 5.32 -10.56 -8.43
C ALA A 18 4.11 -10.46 -9.38
N GLY A 19 3.76 -9.25 -9.75
CA GLY A 19 2.59 -8.99 -10.59
C GLY A 19 1.26 -8.93 -9.87
N LYS A 20 1.18 -9.33 -8.59
CA LYS A 20 -0.05 -9.23 -7.81
C LYS A 20 -0.45 -7.78 -7.56
N LYS A 21 -1.74 -7.56 -7.41
CA LYS A 21 -2.32 -6.26 -7.08
C LYS A 21 -2.83 -6.26 -5.64
N VAL A 22 -2.69 -5.12 -4.98
CA VAL A 22 -3.32 -4.85 -3.69
C VAL A 22 -4.41 -3.83 -3.93
N GLN A 23 -5.59 -4.05 -3.33
CA GLN A 23 -6.70 -3.14 -3.49
C GLN A 23 -6.37 -1.76 -2.91
N ASP A 24 -6.70 -0.70 -3.65
CA ASP A 24 -6.57 0.66 -3.16
C ASP A 24 -7.45 0.88 -1.91
N VAL A 25 -6.97 1.72 -1.02
CA VAL A 25 -7.76 2.23 0.10
C VAL A 25 -8.32 3.58 -0.35
N ILE A 26 -9.52 3.56 -0.90
CA ILE A 26 -10.11 4.73 -1.54
C ILE A 26 -11.62 4.80 -1.27
N ALA A 27 -12.13 6.01 -1.14
CA ALA A 27 -13.55 6.29 -0.95
C ALA A 27 -13.87 7.68 -1.51
N PRO A 28 -15.16 8.03 -1.71
CA PRO A 28 -15.53 9.39 -2.09
C PRO A 28 -15.10 10.42 -1.03
N ASP A 29 -14.83 11.63 -1.49
CA ASP A 29 -14.57 12.79 -0.62
C ASP A 29 -13.38 12.66 0.32
N LEU A 30 -12.32 11.99 -0.12
CA LEU A 30 -11.08 11.93 0.64
C LEU A 30 -10.44 13.31 0.76
N LYS A 31 -9.89 13.61 1.94
CA LYS A 31 -9.12 14.83 2.20
C LYS A 31 -7.69 14.72 1.68
N VAL A 32 -7.11 13.49 1.77
CA VAL A 32 -5.74 13.20 1.37
C VAL A 32 -5.70 11.83 0.71
N LEU A 33 -5.00 11.73 -0.39
CA LEU A 33 -4.73 10.47 -1.06
C LEU A 33 -3.21 10.31 -1.19
N PHE A 34 -2.65 9.39 -0.42
CA PHE A 34 -1.23 9.05 -0.54
C PHE A 34 -1.01 8.14 -1.74
N CYS A 35 -0.05 8.50 -2.58
CA CYS A 35 0.22 7.78 -3.81
C CYS A 35 1.67 7.30 -3.83
N GLY A 36 1.88 5.98 -3.78
CA GLY A 36 3.17 5.36 -3.98
C GLY A 36 3.44 5.07 -5.45
N ILE A 37 4.66 4.62 -5.77
CA ILE A 37 5.02 4.23 -7.14
C ILE A 37 4.36 2.89 -7.47
N ASN A 38 4.74 1.85 -6.75
CA ASN A 38 4.11 0.54 -6.78
C ASN A 38 4.43 -0.21 -5.50
N ARG A 39 3.80 -1.38 -5.33
CA ARG A 39 4.01 -2.19 -4.13
C ARG A 39 5.23 -3.08 -4.29
N GLY A 40 5.96 -3.29 -3.18
CA GLY A 40 6.96 -4.34 -3.11
C GLY A 40 6.32 -5.72 -2.98
N LEU A 41 7.11 -6.77 -3.16
CA LEU A 41 6.62 -8.15 -3.10
C LEU A 41 6.03 -8.50 -1.74
N TYR A 42 6.62 -8.02 -0.65
CA TYR A 42 6.13 -8.27 0.70
C TYR A 42 4.71 -7.72 0.88
N THR A 43 4.49 -6.47 0.49
CA THR A 43 3.17 -5.84 0.56
C THR A 43 2.14 -6.60 -0.26
N ALA A 44 2.49 -7.02 -1.48
CA ALA A 44 1.59 -7.80 -2.33
C ALA A 44 1.27 -9.18 -1.75
N ALA A 45 2.27 -9.86 -1.16
CA ALA A 45 2.07 -11.17 -0.54
C ALA A 45 1.16 -11.08 0.69
N VAL A 46 1.31 -10.04 1.49
CA VAL A 46 0.47 -9.80 2.67
C VAL A 46 -0.92 -9.28 2.27
N GLY A 47 -1.02 -8.51 1.21
CA GLY A 47 -2.28 -7.93 0.74
C GLY A 47 -2.66 -6.61 1.40
N HIS A 48 -1.75 -5.96 2.11
CA HIS A 48 -1.98 -4.69 2.78
C HIS A 48 -0.85 -3.70 2.48
N HIS A 49 -1.18 -2.42 2.34
CA HIS A 49 -0.23 -1.37 1.97
C HIS A 49 0.86 -1.18 3.01
N PHE A 50 2.09 -0.99 2.53
CA PHE A 50 3.27 -0.71 3.36
C PHE A 50 3.45 -1.71 4.50
N ALA A 51 3.21 -3.00 4.20
CA ALA A 51 3.11 -4.05 5.21
C ALA A 51 4.48 -4.56 5.71
N ARG A 52 5.56 -4.26 5.00
CA ARG A 52 6.88 -4.75 5.39
C ARG A 52 7.28 -4.22 6.76
N PRO A 53 7.73 -5.09 7.71
CA PRO A 53 8.24 -4.63 8.99
C PRO A 53 9.35 -3.60 8.80
N GLY A 54 9.31 -2.50 9.56
CA GLY A 54 10.25 -1.40 9.42
C GLY A 54 9.88 -0.36 8.36
N ASN A 55 8.81 -0.54 7.61
CA ASN A 55 8.34 0.48 6.69
C ASN A 55 7.93 1.72 7.50
N ARG A 56 8.38 2.88 7.06
CA ARG A 56 8.22 4.13 7.81
C ARG A 56 6.89 4.85 7.57
N PHE A 57 6.07 4.39 6.63
CA PHE A 57 4.83 5.08 6.29
C PHE A 57 3.90 5.22 7.50
N TRP A 58 3.61 4.12 8.18
CA TRP A 58 2.68 4.12 9.31
C TRP A 58 3.19 4.92 10.50
N PRO A 59 4.46 4.75 10.93
CA PRO A 59 5.01 5.61 11.98
C PRO A 59 5.03 7.09 11.60
N ALA A 60 5.40 7.43 10.37
CA ALA A 60 5.43 8.82 9.89
C ALA A 60 4.04 9.44 9.87
N LEU A 61 3.03 8.67 9.46
CA LEU A 61 1.64 9.11 9.44
C LEU A 61 1.16 9.49 10.85
N PHE A 62 1.48 8.66 11.83
CA PHE A 62 1.15 8.93 13.23
C PHE A 62 1.93 10.14 13.77
N GLN A 63 3.25 10.17 13.57
CA GLN A 63 4.10 11.25 14.06
C GLN A 63 3.76 12.60 13.47
N SER A 64 3.23 12.61 12.23
CA SER A 64 2.80 13.83 11.56
C SER A 64 1.40 14.32 11.96
N GLY A 65 0.72 13.59 12.83
CA GLY A 65 -0.59 13.97 13.35
C GLY A 65 -1.78 13.59 12.49
N PHE A 66 -1.59 12.81 11.41
CA PHE A 66 -2.69 12.34 10.58
C PHE A 66 -3.58 11.33 11.30
N THR A 67 -3.01 10.56 12.21
CA THR A 67 -3.74 9.58 13.03
C THR A 67 -3.45 9.84 14.50
N ASP A 68 -4.37 9.46 15.37
CA ASP A 68 -4.25 9.63 16.82
C ASP A 68 -3.54 8.46 17.50
N ARG A 69 -3.22 7.41 16.74
CA ARG A 69 -2.48 6.23 17.18
C ARG A 69 -1.68 5.65 16.02
N LEU A 70 -0.72 4.79 16.36
CA LEU A 70 0.01 4.03 15.34
C LEU A 70 -0.92 2.97 14.75
N VAL A 71 -1.31 3.14 13.49
CA VAL A 71 -2.18 2.22 12.78
C VAL A 71 -1.35 1.11 12.16
N SER A 72 -1.83 -0.13 12.28
CA SER A 72 -1.22 -1.28 11.62
C SER A 72 -1.62 -1.33 10.13
N PRO A 73 -0.75 -1.85 9.23
CA PRO A 73 -1.14 -2.11 7.84
C PRO A 73 -2.41 -2.94 7.71
N PHE A 74 -2.66 -3.86 8.63
CA PHE A 74 -3.86 -4.69 8.65
C PHE A 74 -5.13 -3.91 8.99
N GLU A 75 -4.99 -2.68 9.48
CA GLU A 75 -6.07 -1.77 9.79
C GLU A 75 -6.19 -0.63 8.77
N GLU A 76 -5.61 -0.78 7.60
CA GLU A 76 -5.50 0.29 6.60
C GLU A 76 -6.83 0.94 6.23
N ARG A 77 -7.93 0.20 6.26
CA ARG A 77 -9.25 0.73 5.93
C ARG A 77 -9.81 1.69 6.98
N GLU A 78 -9.26 1.69 8.19
CA GLU A 78 -9.63 2.68 9.21
C GLU A 78 -9.27 4.11 8.77
N LEU A 79 -8.30 4.27 7.87
CA LEU A 79 -7.92 5.58 7.33
C LEU A 79 -9.07 6.26 6.61
N LEU A 80 -9.96 5.51 5.98
CA LEU A 80 -11.10 6.06 5.26
C LEU A 80 -12.02 6.88 6.15
N LYS A 81 -12.15 6.49 7.41
CA LYS A 81 -12.93 7.25 8.41
C LYS A 81 -12.32 8.62 8.70
N LEU A 82 -11.02 8.77 8.46
CA LEU A 82 -10.29 10.01 8.65
C LEU A 82 -10.17 10.82 7.34
N GLY A 83 -10.75 10.35 6.26
CA GLY A 83 -10.63 10.97 4.95
C GLY A 83 -9.27 10.75 4.28
N ILE A 84 -8.57 9.68 4.63
CA ILE A 84 -7.24 9.35 4.12
C ILE A 84 -7.32 8.09 3.27
N GLY A 85 -6.73 8.13 2.09
CA GLY A 85 -6.66 7.00 1.19
C GLY A 85 -5.24 6.68 0.76
N ILE A 86 -5.06 5.52 0.15
CA ILE A 86 -3.78 5.04 -0.36
C ILE A 86 -3.98 4.42 -1.74
N THR A 87 -3.15 4.82 -2.69
CA THR A 87 -3.09 4.21 -4.01
C THR A 87 -1.64 4.15 -4.49
N ASN A 88 -1.42 3.60 -5.67
CA ASN A 88 -0.12 3.59 -6.33
C ASN A 88 -0.28 3.94 -7.80
N VAL A 89 0.75 4.52 -8.41
CA VAL A 89 0.75 4.83 -9.84
C VAL A 89 0.67 3.55 -10.65
N VAL A 90 1.51 2.57 -10.32
CA VAL A 90 1.55 1.27 -11.01
C VAL A 90 0.89 0.22 -10.11
N PRO A 91 -0.16 -0.48 -10.58
CA PRO A 91 -0.94 -1.37 -9.71
C PRO A 91 -0.29 -2.70 -9.38
N HIS A 92 0.64 -3.19 -10.19
CA HIS A 92 1.26 -4.49 -9.96
C HIS A 92 2.56 -4.40 -9.15
N ALA A 93 2.87 -5.46 -8.41
CA ALA A 93 4.05 -5.53 -7.55
C ALA A 93 5.29 -5.99 -8.31
N THR A 94 6.43 -5.40 -7.94
CA THR A 94 7.75 -5.83 -8.39
C THR A 94 8.70 -5.87 -7.20
N ALA A 95 9.85 -6.55 -7.36
CA ALA A 95 10.86 -6.57 -6.30
C ALA A 95 11.47 -5.19 -6.07
N THR A 96 11.69 -4.43 -7.15
CA THR A 96 12.19 -3.05 -7.08
C THR A 96 11.45 -2.18 -8.09
N ALA A 97 11.41 -0.86 -7.84
CA ALA A 97 10.81 0.09 -8.77
C ALA A 97 11.55 0.15 -10.10
N ALA A 98 12.84 -0.21 -10.13
CA ALA A 98 13.64 -0.25 -11.35
C ALA A 98 13.16 -1.27 -12.39
N GLU A 99 12.35 -2.25 -11.98
CA GLU A 99 11.76 -3.23 -12.88
C GLU A 99 10.58 -2.67 -13.69
N LEU A 100 10.09 -1.47 -13.34
CA LEU A 100 8.97 -0.85 -14.03
C LEU A 100 9.40 -0.23 -15.35
N THR A 101 8.56 -0.37 -16.38
CA THR A 101 8.79 0.19 -17.70
C THR A 101 8.13 1.56 -17.84
N LYS A 102 8.55 2.31 -18.87
CA LYS A 102 7.88 3.56 -19.23
C LYS A 102 6.39 3.33 -19.52
N GLY A 103 6.04 2.21 -20.17
CA GLY A 103 4.65 1.84 -20.42
C GLY A 103 3.85 1.64 -19.14
N ASP A 104 4.46 1.03 -18.10
CA ASP A 104 3.83 0.87 -16.81
C ASP A 104 3.45 2.22 -16.20
N PHE A 105 4.36 3.19 -16.25
CA PHE A 105 4.09 4.54 -15.72
C PHE A 105 3.03 5.28 -16.52
N ILE A 106 3.01 5.17 -17.83
CA ILE A 106 2.00 5.81 -18.67
C ILE A 106 0.62 5.23 -18.38
N ALA A 107 0.50 3.92 -18.40
CA ALA A 107 -0.78 3.25 -18.10
C ALA A 107 -1.24 3.53 -16.68
N GLY A 108 -0.32 3.48 -15.70
CA GLY A 108 -0.60 3.77 -14.31
C GLY A 108 -1.04 5.22 -14.09
N GLY A 109 -0.40 6.17 -14.76
CA GLY A 109 -0.77 7.59 -14.69
C GLY A 109 -2.18 7.85 -15.20
N ARG A 110 -2.56 7.20 -16.29
CA ARG A 110 -3.93 7.29 -16.83
C ARG A 110 -4.96 6.71 -15.86
N ALA A 111 -4.66 5.55 -15.27
CA ALA A 111 -5.52 4.92 -14.29
C ALA A 111 -5.65 5.78 -13.03
N LEU A 112 -4.56 6.38 -12.58
CA LEU A 112 -4.55 7.28 -11.42
C LEU A 112 -5.42 8.51 -11.66
N ALA A 113 -5.36 9.11 -12.83
CA ALA A 113 -6.15 10.29 -13.17
C ALA A 113 -7.66 10.01 -13.13
N ALA A 114 -8.07 8.75 -13.30
CA ALA A 114 -9.47 8.34 -13.27
C ALA A 114 -10.00 8.05 -11.85
N LYS A 115 -9.13 8.06 -10.83
CA LYS A 115 -9.51 7.72 -9.44
C LYS A 115 -10.14 8.85 -8.65
#